data_5ba8e743259e504557f6ebd52ae0b75b
#
_entry.id   5ba8e743259e504557f6ebd52ae0b75b
#
_cell.length_a   1.000
_cell.length_b   1.000
_cell.length_c   1.000
_cell.angle_alpha   90.00
_cell.angle_beta   90.00
_cell.angle_gamma   90.00
#
_symmetry.space_group_name_H-M   'P 1'
#
loop_
_entity.id
_entity.type
_entity.pdbx_description
1 polymer ?
#
loop_
_entity_poly.entity_id
_entity_poly.type
_entity_poly.pdbx_seq_one_letter_code
_entity_poly.pdbx_strand_id
1 'polypeptide(L)'
;ILRLLRAAVLLLFATAFLSRCASMMTPTGGPRDTLPPVILNMTPDNFSVNRPTVHHEKIYIEFDEFVQLKDQQKEFFTSPQMKKKPLVSMRGKGIVVQLRDTLEANTTYALNFGSAVRDNNEGNPLYSMRYVFSTGPTIDSMIFSGYTADSYKADSVSKSFIWFFPADSVENVAEYDSTIFKYKPAV
;
A
#
# COMPACT_ATOMS: atom_id res chain seq x y z
N ILE A 1 -52.68 -14.25 55.90
CA ILE A 1 -52.44 -12.84 55.56
C ILE A 1 -50.93 -12.53 55.70
N LEU A 2 -50.25 -12.84 56.79
CA LEU A 2 -48.84 -12.53 57.00
C LEU A 2 -47.87 -13.22 56.02
N ARG A 3 -48.19 -14.44 55.55
CA ARG A 3 -47.40 -15.16 54.55
C ARG A 3 -47.53 -14.54 53.14
N LEU A 4 -48.72 -14.07 52.78
CA LEU A 4 -48.95 -13.36 51.52
C LEU A 4 -48.26 -12.00 51.50
N LEU A 5 -48.23 -11.28 52.64
CA LEU A 5 -47.55 -10.01 52.74
C LEU A 5 -46.02 -10.18 52.56
N ARG A 6 -45.42 -11.21 53.18
CA ARG A 6 -44.00 -11.53 53.02
C ARG A 6 -43.64 -11.92 51.58
N ALA A 7 -44.49 -12.70 50.93
CA ALA A 7 -44.28 -13.06 49.53
C ALA A 7 -44.33 -11.83 48.58
N ALA A 8 -45.27 -10.91 48.81
CA ALA A 8 -45.38 -9.68 48.07
C ALA A 8 -44.19 -8.77 48.23
N VAL A 9 -43.67 -8.64 49.45
CA VAL A 9 -42.44 -7.85 49.75
C VAL A 9 -41.21 -8.45 49.11
N LEU A 10 -41.05 -9.77 49.13
CA LEU A 10 -39.97 -10.47 48.44
C LEU A 10 -40.03 -10.30 46.92
N LEU A 11 -41.20 -10.36 46.34
CA LEU A 11 -41.41 -10.15 44.91
C LEU A 11 -41.06 -8.72 44.50
N LEU A 12 -41.46 -7.73 45.29
CA LEU A 12 -41.13 -6.32 45.08
C LEU A 12 -39.63 -6.05 45.18
N PHE A 13 -38.95 -6.70 46.11
CA PHE A 13 -37.50 -6.63 46.24
C PHE A 13 -36.80 -7.28 45.07
N ALA A 14 -37.26 -8.43 44.61
CA ALA A 14 -36.71 -9.15 43.45
C ALA A 14 -36.85 -8.33 42.14
N THR A 15 -37.98 -7.67 41.95
CA THR A 15 -38.19 -6.81 40.76
C THR A 15 -37.32 -5.56 40.79
N ALA A 16 -37.01 -4.98 41.94
CA ALA A 16 -36.13 -3.83 42.11
C ALA A 16 -34.66 -4.16 41.80
N PHE A 17 -34.21 -5.41 42.01
CA PHE A 17 -32.88 -5.86 41.60
C PHE A 17 -32.73 -6.18 40.11
N LEU A 18 -33.81 -6.49 39.43
CA LEU A 18 -33.80 -6.81 37.98
C LEU A 18 -33.83 -5.57 37.08
N SER A 19 -34.13 -4.39 37.62
CA SER A 19 -34.21 -3.14 36.85
C SER A 19 -32.89 -2.39 36.74
N ARG A 20 -31.74 -3.06 36.90
CA ARG A 20 -30.45 -2.48 36.51
C ARG A 20 -30.33 -2.50 34.99
N CYS A 21 -30.88 -1.47 34.34
CA CYS A 21 -30.55 -1.15 32.97
C CYS A 21 -29.04 -0.92 32.92
N ALA A 22 -28.33 -1.88 32.31
CA ALA A 22 -26.95 -1.62 31.90
C ALA A 22 -27.02 -0.52 30.82
N SER A 23 -26.57 0.68 31.18
CA SER A 23 -26.34 1.75 30.22
C SER A 23 -25.24 1.28 29.29
N MET A 24 -25.59 0.81 28.10
CA MET A 24 -24.63 0.62 27.01
C MET A 24 -24.23 2.00 26.48
N MET A 25 -23.35 2.66 27.19
CA MET A 25 -22.60 3.75 26.56
C MET A 25 -21.65 3.10 25.57
N THR A 26 -21.90 3.34 24.29
CA THR A 26 -20.92 3.04 23.25
C THR A 26 -19.63 3.75 23.64
N PRO A 27 -18.50 3.03 23.78
CA PRO A 27 -17.24 3.67 24.11
C PRO A 27 -16.97 4.72 23.02
N THR A 28 -16.97 5.98 23.41
CA THR A 28 -16.49 7.06 22.56
C THR A 28 -14.99 6.85 22.47
N GLY A 29 -14.53 6.32 21.30
CA GLY A 29 -13.11 6.15 21.03
C GLY A 29 -12.34 7.44 21.28
N GLY A 30 -11.04 7.33 21.51
CA GLY A 30 -10.13 8.47 21.57
C GLY A 30 -10.17 9.33 20.31
N PRO A 31 -9.37 10.39 20.23
CA PRO A 31 -9.23 11.17 19.00
C PRO A 31 -8.86 10.22 17.84
N ARG A 32 -9.47 10.46 16.68
CA ARG A 32 -9.19 9.68 15.49
C ARG A 32 -7.71 9.86 15.10
N ASP A 33 -7.02 8.74 14.84
CA ASP A 33 -5.67 8.79 14.31
C ASP A 33 -5.68 9.32 12.87
N THR A 34 -4.75 10.19 12.56
CA THR A 34 -4.57 10.81 11.23
C THR A 34 -3.18 10.55 10.66
N LEU A 35 -2.35 9.81 11.38
CA LEU A 35 -0.99 9.49 10.95
C LEU A 35 -0.99 8.27 10.02
N PRO A 36 -0.15 8.27 8.99
CA PRO A 36 0.07 7.08 8.18
C PRO A 36 0.99 6.09 8.89
N PRO A 37 0.96 4.80 8.52
CA PRO A 37 1.88 3.81 9.05
C PRO A 37 3.35 4.20 8.80
N VAL A 38 4.22 3.90 9.76
CA VAL A 38 5.66 4.16 9.67
C VAL A 38 6.40 2.86 9.37
N ILE A 39 7.33 2.91 8.42
CA ILE A 39 8.17 1.76 8.08
C ILE A 39 9.23 1.61 9.17
N LEU A 40 9.27 0.45 9.82
CA LEU A 40 10.28 0.10 10.82
C LEU A 40 11.47 -0.61 10.22
N ASN A 41 11.22 -1.54 9.28
CA ASN A 41 12.27 -2.36 8.70
C ASN A 41 11.93 -2.80 7.27
N MET A 42 12.96 -2.97 6.46
CA MET A 42 12.87 -3.59 5.14
C MET A 42 13.96 -4.65 5.02
N THR A 43 13.58 -5.87 4.68
CA THR A 43 14.53 -6.97 4.52
C THR A 43 14.30 -7.64 3.16
N PRO A 44 15.27 -7.61 2.27
CA PRO A 44 16.58 -6.91 2.36
C PRO A 44 16.44 -5.39 2.43
N ASP A 45 17.53 -4.72 2.79
CA ASP A 45 17.54 -3.25 2.92
C ASP A 45 17.11 -2.54 1.63
N ASN A 46 16.43 -1.41 1.79
CA ASN A 46 16.16 -0.52 0.68
C ASN A 46 17.48 0.03 0.11
N PHE A 47 17.53 0.26 -1.19
CA PHE A 47 18.74 0.65 -1.93
C PHE A 47 19.86 -0.40 -1.90
N SER A 48 19.55 -1.68 -1.68
CA SER A 48 20.51 -2.77 -1.78
C SER A 48 20.97 -2.99 -3.21
N VAL A 49 22.25 -3.35 -3.36
CA VAL A 49 22.91 -3.61 -4.65
C VAL A 49 23.36 -5.06 -4.75
N ASN A 50 23.80 -5.48 -5.95
CA ASN A 50 24.23 -6.85 -6.22
C ASN A 50 23.20 -7.92 -5.85
N ARG A 51 21.93 -7.60 -6.05
CA ARG A 51 20.83 -8.52 -5.76
C ARG A 51 20.82 -9.68 -6.77
N PRO A 52 20.48 -10.88 -6.35
CA PRO A 52 20.41 -12.02 -7.27
C PRO A 52 19.32 -11.81 -8.32
N THR A 53 19.60 -12.25 -9.54
CA THR A 53 18.64 -12.18 -10.67
C THR A 53 17.58 -13.27 -10.63
N VAL A 54 17.65 -14.18 -9.67
CA VAL A 54 16.75 -15.33 -9.55
C VAL A 54 15.33 -14.93 -9.15
N HIS A 55 14.36 -15.66 -9.69
CA HIS A 55 12.96 -15.53 -9.31
C HIS A 55 12.67 -16.11 -7.91
N HIS A 56 11.52 -15.75 -7.33
CA HIS A 56 11.04 -16.15 -5.99
C HIS A 56 11.71 -15.48 -4.79
N GLU A 57 12.48 -14.43 -5.01
CA GLU A 57 12.97 -13.61 -3.91
C GLU A 57 11.81 -12.91 -3.18
N LYS A 58 11.92 -12.81 -1.86
CA LYS A 58 10.93 -12.16 -1.02
C LYS A 58 11.52 -10.93 -0.36
N ILE A 59 10.75 -9.86 -0.38
CA ILE A 59 11.06 -8.61 0.31
C ILE A 59 10.04 -8.46 1.42
N TYR A 60 10.51 -8.25 2.64
CA TYR A 60 9.67 -8.06 3.82
C TYR A 60 9.74 -6.59 4.21
N ILE A 61 8.59 -5.96 4.42
CA ILE A 61 8.48 -4.58 4.87
C ILE A 61 7.59 -4.57 6.10
N GLU A 62 8.12 -4.12 7.22
CA GLU A 62 7.48 -4.11 8.53
C GLU A 62 7.10 -2.69 8.92
N PHE A 63 5.91 -2.54 9.51
CA PHE A 63 5.37 -1.26 9.98
C PHE A 63 5.16 -1.29 11.49
N ASP A 64 5.03 -0.12 12.07
CA ASP A 64 4.73 0.08 13.50
C ASP A 64 3.32 -0.42 13.87
N GLU A 65 2.41 -0.43 12.91
CA GLU A 65 1.01 -0.82 13.07
C GLU A 65 0.53 -1.83 12.02
N PHE A 66 -0.70 -2.33 12.17
CA PHE A 66 -1.34 -3.16 11.17
C PHE A 66 -1.72 -2.33 9.95
N VAL A 67 -1.41 -2.84 8.77
CA VAL A 67 -1.69 -2.20 7.49
C VAL A 67 -2.69 -3.01 6.67
N GLN A 68 -3.31 -2.35 5.70
CA GLN A 68 -4.13 -2.96 4.66
C GLN A 68 -3.63 -2.55 3.28
N LEU A 69 -3.89 -3.40 2.29
CA LEU A 69 -3.59 -3.12 0.88
C LEU A 69 -4.88 -2.76 0.15
N LYS A 70 -4.96 -1.54 -0.35
CA LYS A 70 -6.12 -1.04 -1.09
C LYS A 70 -5.73 -0.64 -2.51
N ASP A 71 -6.61 -0.94 -3.47
CA ASP A 71 -6.41 -0.58 -4.89
C ASP A 71 -5.05 -1.00 -5.47
N GLN A 72 -4.47 -2.10 -4.95
CA GLN A 72 -3.13 -2.58 -5.30
C GLN A 72 -2.91 -2.72 -6.81
N GLN A 73 -3.92 -3.08 -7.57
CA GLN A 73 -3.78 -3.24 -9.02
C GLN A 73 -3.51 -1.92 -9.74
N LYS A 74 -4.02 -0.82 -9.21
CA LYS A 74 -3.88 0.53 -9.77
C LYS A 74 -2.67 1.27 -9.23
N GLU A 75 -2.37 1.08 -7.94
CA GLU A 75 -1.37 1.85 -7.23
C GLU A 75 0.02 1.19 -7.25
N PHE A 76 0.08 -0.16 -7.31
CA PHE A 76 1.35 -0.88 -7.30
C PHE A 76 1.88 -1.12 -8.72
N PHE A 77 3.05 -0.60 -9.00
CA PHE A 77 3.76 -0.80 -10.27
C PHE A 77 5.26 -0.94 -10.06
N THR A 78 5.94 -1.51 -11.03
CA THR A 78 7.40 -1.70 -11.03
C THR A 78 8.03 -0.92 -12.16
N SER A 79 9.22 -0.41 -11.92
CA SER A 79 10.07 0.24 -12.92
C SER A 79 11.47 -0.38 -12.86
N PRO A 80 12.00 -0.94 -13.96
CA PRO A 80 11.28 -1.27 -15.20
C PRO A 80 10.14 -2.27 -14.97
N GLN A 81 9.20 -2.32 -15.93
CA GLN A 81 8.05 -3.20 -15.84
C GLN A 81 8.47 -4.68 -15.92
N MET A 82 8.10 -5.47 -14.92
CA MET A 82 8.37 -6.90 -14.88
C MET A 82 7.36 -7.68 -15.75
N LYS A 83 7.82 -8.74 -16.44
CA LYS A 83 6.95 -9.63 -17.24
C LYS A 83 5.88 -10.29 -16.36
N LYS A 84 6.26 -10.71 -15.16
CA LYS A 84 5.34 -11.26 -14.15
C LYS A 84 5.26 -10.30 -12.98
N LYS A 85 4.11 -9.65 -12.82
CA LYS A 85 3.89 -8.71 -11.70
C LYS A 85 4.19 -9.40 -10.37
N PRO A 86 4.97 -8.77 -9.47
CA PRO A 86 5.21 -9.29 -8.13
C PRO A 86 3.90 -9.51 -7.36
N LEU A 87 3.89 -10.52 -6.50
CA LEU A 87 2.78 -10.77 -5.60
C LEU A 87 3.03 -10.03 -4.29
N VAL A 88 2.12 -9.15 -3.92
CA VAL A 88 2.14 -8.46 -2.63
C VAL A 88 1.07 -9.05 -1.74
N SER A 89 1.44 -9.44 -0.53
CA SER A 89 0.54 -10.02 0.46
C SER A 89 0.84 -9.44 1.85
N MET A 90 -0.16 -9.48 2.73
CA MET A 90 0.00 -9.04 4.11
C MET A 90 0.57 -10.16 4.99
N ARG A 91 1.39 -9.78 5.97
CA ARG A 91 1.94 -10.68 6.99
C ARG A 91 2.11 -9.95 8.31
N GLY A 92 1.21 -10.19 9.26
CA GLY A 92 1.23 -9.49 10.54
C GLY A 92 1.11 -7.98 10.36
N LYS A 93 2.03 -7.22 10.95
CA LYS A 93 2.15 -5.76 10.79
C LYS A 93 2.95 -5.35 9.56
N GLY A 94 3.07 -6.20 8.56
CA GLY A 94 3.89 -5.92 7.40
C GLY A 94 3.33 -6.48 6.11
N ILE A 95 4.07 -6.25 5.05
CA ILE A 95 3.81 -6.80 3.72
C ILE A 95 4.98 -7.64 3.25
N VAL A 96 4.68 -8.62 2.43
CA VAL A 96 5.66 -9.47 1.73
C VAL A 96 5.47 -9.28 0.25
N VAL A 97 6.52 -8.88 -0.44
CA VAL A 97 6.56 -8.79 -1.89
C VAL A 97 7.36 -9.98 -2.41
N GLN A 98 6.72 -10.84 -3.16
CA GLN A 98 7.36 -11.98 -3.80
C GLN A 98 7.63 -11.65 -5.28
N LEU A 99 8.89 -11.57 -5.65
CA LEU A 99 9.29 -11.43 -7.04
C LEU A 99 9.03 -12.75 -7.77
N ARG A 100 8.37 -12.69 -8.92
CA ARG A 100 7.98 -13.88 -9.70
C ARG A 100 8.65 -13.93 -11.06
N ASP A 101 9.45 -12.93 -11.37
CA ASP A 101 10.18 -12.82 -12.63
C ASP A 101 11.68 -13.04 -12.42
N THR A 102 12.37 -13.42 -13.47
CA THR A 102 13.83 -13.37 -13.51
C THR A 102 14.23 -11.95 -13.86
N LEU A 103 15.08 -11.37 -13.02
CA LEU A 103 15.53 -9.99 -13.17
C LEU A 103 16.64 -9.87 -14.21
N GLU A 104 16.69 -8.75 -14.88
CA GLU A 104 17.80 -8.41 -15.80
C GLU A 104 19.03 -8.05 -14.97
N ALA A 105 20.21 -8.41 -15.46
CA ALA A 105 21.47 -8.07 -14.82
C ALA A 105 21.77 -6.57 -14.95
N ASN A 106 22.52 -6.02 -13.99
CA ASN A 106 22.93 -4.62 -13.95
C ASN A 106 21.75 -3.63 -14.12
N THR A 107 20.64 -3.94 -13.49
CA THR A 107 19.41 -3.16 -13.63
C THR A 107 18.91 -2.71 -12.28
N THR A 108 18.54 -1.43 -12.17
CA THR A 108 17.88 -0.86 -10.99
C THR A 108 16.38 -1.05 -11.10
N TYR A 109 15.79 -1.63 -10.07
CA TYR A 109 14.35 -1.85 -9.96
C TYR A 109 13.76 -0.97 -8.86
N ALA A 110 12.63 -0.35 -9.16
CA ALA A 110 11.81 0.38 -8.19
C ALA A 110 10.42 -0.28 -8.09
N LEU A 111 10.04 -0.67 -6.89
CA LEU A 111 8.70 -1.13 -6.57
C LEU A 111 7.95 0.04 -5.94
N ASN A 112 6.97 0.58 -6.64
CA ASN A 112 6.21 1.74 -6.20
C ASN A 112 4.84 1.27 -5.71
N PHE A 113 4.46 1.69 -4.52
CA PHE A 113 3.20 1.31 -3.87
C PHE A 113 2.13 2.40 -3.96
N GLY A 114 2.51 3.62 -4.41
CA GLY A 114 1.58 4.74 -4.51
C GLY A 114 0.90 5.04 -3.18
N SER A 115 -0.42 4.88 -3.12
CA SER A 115 -1.24 4.99 -1.90
C SER A 115 -1.89 3.67 -1.50
N ALA A 116 -1.34 2.53 -1.96
CA ALA A 116 -1.91 1.21 -1.70
C ALA A 116 -1.79 0.78 -0.25
N VAL A 117 -0.70 1.14 0.43
CA VAL A 117 -0.46 0.80 1.84
C VAL A 117 -1.14 1.84 2.71
N ARG A 118 -2.01 1.38 3.60
CA ARG A 118 -2.78 2.24 4.51
C ARG A 118 -2.81 1.59 5.89
N ASP A 119 -3.02 2.39 6.94
CA ASP A 119 -3.35 1.82 8.23
C ASP A 119 -4.65 1.00 8.17
N ASN A 120 -4.78 0.05 9.07
CA ASN A 120 -5.92 -0.87 9.07
C ASN A 120 -7.19 -0.26 9.69
N ASN A 121 -7.06 0.71 10.58
CA ASN A 121 -8.17 1.22 11.37
C ASN A 121 -8.85 2.41 10.67
N GLU A 122 -8.13 3.48 10.41
CA GLU A 122 -8.62 4.73 9.84
C GLU A 122 -8.47 4.81 8.33
N GLY A 123 -7.55 4.02 7.76
CA GLY A 123 -7.28 3.98 6.32
C GLY A 123 -6.37 5.10 5.83
N ASN A 124 -5.55 5.69 6.71
CA ASN A 124 -4.60 6.74 6.35
C ASN A 124 -3.53 6.19 5.40
N PRO A 125 -3.36 6.74 4.21
CA PRO A 125 -2.45 6.20 3.22
C PRO A 125 -0.99 6.62 3.48
N LEU A 126 -0.08 5.67 3.36
CA LEU A 126 1.35 5.95 3.26
C LEU A 126 1.68 6.30 1.80
N TYR A 127 1.79 7.60 1.51
CA TYR A 127 2.05 8.09 0.16
C TYR A 127 3.49 7.88 -0.29
N SER A 128 3.66 7.68 -1.59
CA SER A 128 4.97 7.62 -2.27
C SER A 128 5.92 6.56 -1.71
N MET A 129 5.38 5.52 -1.06
CA MET A 129 6.18 4.41 -0.60
C MET A 129 6.82 3.69 -1.80
N ARG A 130 8.14 3.52 -1.76
CA ARG A 130 8.90 2.79 -2.77
C ARG A 130 10.02 1.97 -2.16
N TYR A 131 10.31 0.84 -2.78
CA TYR A 131 11.46 0.00 -2.49
C TYR A 131 12.33 -0.08 -3.74
N VAL A 132 13.60 0.28 -3.62
CA VAL A 132 14.54 0.35 -4.73
C VAL A 132 15.69 -0.61 -4.46
N PHE A 133 16.13 -1.33 -5.48
CA PHE A 133 17.29 -2.20 -5.42
C PHE A 133 17.92 -2.35 -6.80
N SER A 134 19.15 -2.84 -6.85
CA SER A 134 19.85 -3.10 -8.10
C SER A 134 20.41 -4.51 -8.14
N THR A 135 20.34 -5.14 -9.29
CA THR A 135 21.04 -6.40 -9.59
C THR A 135 22.51 -6.17 -9.94
N GLY A 136 22.87 -4.90 -10.21
CA GLY A 136 24.25 -4.45 -10.44
C GLY A 136 24.92 -3.87 -9.20
N PRO A 137 26.15 -3.41 -9.34
CA PRO A 137 26.94 -2.84 -8.23
C PRO A 137 26.53 -1.42 -7.84
N THR A 138 25.71 -0.77 -8.64
CA THR A 138 25.28 0.62 -8.43
C THR A 138 23.78 0.73 -8.59
N ILE A 139 23.19 1.78 -8.00
CA ILE A 139 21.82 2.21 -8.24
C ILE A 139 21.86 3.40 -9.20
N ASP A 140 21.04 3.34 -10.24
CA ASP A 140 20.91 4.44 -11.19
C ASP A 140 20.31 5.67 -10.49
N SER A 141 20.95 6.82 -10.67
CA SER A 141 20.59 8.08 -10.03
C SER A 141 20.10 9.15 -10.99
N MET A 142 19.77 8.76 -12.24
CA MET A 142 19.21 9.73 -13.20
C MET A 142 17.85 10.24 -12.72
N ILE A 143 17.68 11.55 -12.75
CA ILE A 143 16.47 12.24 -12.35
C ILE A 143 15.92 13.02 -13.53
N PHE A 144 14.66 12.77 -13.88
CA PHE A 144 13.89 13.60 -14.77
C PHE A 144 12.92 14.44 -13.94
N SER A 145 12.93 15.75 -14.14
CA SER A 145 12.00 16.66 -13.45
C SER A 145 11.19 17.44 -14.49
N GLY A 146 9.92 17.64 -14.17
CA GLY A 146 9.01 18.36 -15.05
C GLY A 146 7.66 18.54 -14.39
N TYR A 147 6.72 19.07 -15.14
CA TYR A 147 5.33 19.18 -14.72
C TYR A 147 4.40 18.67 -15.81
N THR A 148 3.24 18.17 -15.40
CA THR A 148 2.16 17.80 -16.30
C THR A 148 0.99 18.77 -16.12
N ALA A 149 0.46 19.26 -17.22
CA ALA A 149 -0.69 20.16 -17.22
C ALA A 149 -1.72 19.72 -18.26
N ASP A 150 -2.99 19.97 -17.98
CA ASP A 150 -4.06 19.83 -18.98
C ASP A 150 -3.86 20.88 -20.07
N SER A 151 -3.80 20.46 -21.32
CA SER A 151 -3.53 21.36 -22.45
C SER A 151 -4.66 22.35 -22.72
N TYR A 152 -5.87 22.05 -22.27
CA TYR A 152 -7.04 22.89 -22.48
C TYR A 152 -7.26 23.87 -21.35
N LYS A 153 -7.10 23.42 -20.09
CA LYS A 153 -7.38 24.22 -18.87
C LYS A 153 -6.14 24.85 -18.28
N ALA A 154 -4.94 24.43 -18.70
CA ALA A 154 -3.65 24.78 -18.09
C ALA A 154 -3.55 24.47 -16.59
N ASP A 155 -4.47 23.65 -16.06
CA ASP A 155 -4.46 23.22 -14.68
C ASP A 155 -3.46 22.07 -14.48
N SER A 156 -2.88 21.99 -13.29
CA SER A 156 -2.00 20.87 -12.93
C SER A 156 -2.80 19.57 -12.85
N VAL A 157 -2.26 18.49 -13.43
CA VAL A 157 -2.86 17.17 -13.35
C VAL A 157 -2.36 16.47 -12.09
N SER A 158 -3.26 16.11 -11.18
CA SER A 158 -2.93 15.57 -9.87
C SER A 158 -2.36 14.14 -9.89
N LYS A 159 -2.68 13.36 -10.93
CA LYS A 159 -2.16 12.00 -11.13
C LYS A 159 -1.92 11.77 -12.61
N SER A 160 -0.68 11.52 -12.99
CA SER A 160 -0.28 11.13 -14.34
C SER A 160 0.85 10.12 -14.27
N PHE A 161 0.89 9.22 -15.24
CA PHE A 161 2.00 8.31 -15.44
C PHE A 161 2.81 8.82 -16.64
N ILE A 162 4.12 8.94 -16.44
CA ILE A 162 5.05 9.29 -17.51
C ILE A 162 5.87 8.04 -17.80
N TRP A 163 5.86 7.61 -19.06
CA TRP A 163 6.58 6.44 -19.51
C TRP A 163 7.77 6.88 -20.36
N PHE A 164 8.94 6.37 -20.05
CA PHE A 164 10.15 6.59 -20.81
C PHE A 164 10.47 5.38 -21.66
N PHE A 165 10.78 5.62 -22.94
CA PHE A 165 11.17 4.60 -23.87
C PHE A 165 12.53 4.95 -24.48
N PRO A 166 13.40 3.97 -24.78
CA PRO A 166 14.61 4.22 -25.56
C PRO A 166 14.24 4.82 -26.91
N ALA A 167 14.97 5.84 -27.35
CA ALA A 167 14.66 6.58 -28.59
C ALA A 167 14.71 5.69 -29.85
N ASP A 168 15.56 4.67 -29.85
CA ASP A 168 15.69 3.68 -30.89
C ASP A 168 14.55 2.65 -30.92
N SER A 169 13.75 2.60 -29.88
CA SER A 169 12.61 1.68 -29.78
C SER A 169 11.29 2.27 -30.28
N VAL A 170 11.28 3.56 -30.67
CA VAL A 170 10.06 4.29 -31.06
C VAL A 170 10.28 4.92 -32.46
N GLU A 171 9.80 4.27 -33.48
CA GLU A 171 9.93 4.78 -34.85
C GLU A 171 9.02 5.99 -35.18
N ASN A 172 7.87 6.12 -34.46
CA ASN A 172 6.94 7.22 -34.73
C ASN A 172 6.06 7.52 -33.52
N VAL A 173 6.36 8.61 -32.79
CA VAL A 173 5.61 9.04 -31.59
C VAL A 173 4.20 9.52 -31.98
N ALA A 174 3.94 9.90 -33.24
CA ALA A 174 2.65 10.42 -33.67
C ALA A 174 1.56 9.33 -33.88
N GLU A 175 1.95 8.06 -33.99
CA GLU A 175 1.03 6.92 -34.11
C GLU A 175 0.77 6.18 -32.82
N TYR A 176 1.00 6.83 -31.66
CA TYR A 176 0.85 6.17 -30.36
C TYR A 176 -0.63 6.01 -30.03
N ASP A 177 -1.18 4.87 -30.37
CA ASP A 177 -2.46 4.41 -29.82
C ASP A 177 -2.22 3.88 -28.40
N SER A 178 -2.80 4.53 -27.43
CA SER A 178 -2.71 4.18 -25.99
C SER A 178 -3.19 2.76 -25.66
N THR A 179 -3.79 2.06 -26.63
CA THR A 179 -4.29 0.69 -26.45
C THR A 179 -3.26 -0.38 -26.80
N ILE A 180 -2.17 -0.04 -27.48
CA ILE A 180 -1.18 -1.00 -27.94
C ILE A 180 0.21 -0.62 -27.45
N PHE A 181 0.53 -0.98 -26.21
CA PHE A 181 1.91 -0.94 -25.72
C PHE A 181 2.74 -2.04 -26.40
N LYS A 182 3.22 -1.76 -27.60
CA LYS A 182 4.10 -2.67 -28.36
C LYS A 182 5.49 -2.75 -27.74
N TYR A 183 5.90 -1.73 -27.03
CA TYR A 183 7.20 -1.61 -26.41
C TYR A 183 7.10 -1.52 -24.88
N LYS A 184 8.03 -2.20 -24.21
CA LYS A 184 8.15 -2.13 -22.77
C LYS A 184 8.86 -0.82 -22.39
N PRO A 185 8.30 0.04 -21.53
CA PRO A 185 9.00 1.24 -21.08
C PRO A 185 10.28 0.87 -20.32
N ALA A 186 11.31 1.69 -20.46
CA ALA A 186 12.60 1.48 -19.80
C ALA A 186 12.51 1.84 -18.31
N VAL A 187 11.69 2.86 -17.96
CA VAL A 187 11.53 3.36 -16.58
C VAL A 187 10.10 3.85 -16.35
#